data_70d352263286667c748fdaa7d0ba79b1
#
_entry.id   70d352263286667c748fdaa7d0ba79b1
#
_cell.length_a   1.000
_cell.length_b   1.000
_cell.length_c   1.000
_cell.angle_alpha   90.00
_cell.angle_beta   90.00
_cell.angle_gamma   90.00
#
_symmetry.space_group_name_H-M   'P 1'
#
loop_
_entity.id
_entity.type
_entity.pdbx_description
1 polymer ?
#
loop_
_entity_poly.entity_id
_entity_poly.type
_entity_poly.pdbx_seq_one_letter_code
_entity_poly.pdbx_strand_id
1 'polypeptide(L)'
;MDKKLLMMALLITTGLATHAQEKLTRYQVRNAITVRTPIMNDSINPKGEKHTAKALLQTPVVLDLANAPTQMTAADTAGLVTFAKADKDNLLYLIKTQLRAERFMKGKLKVTSPVRWELFINGESKMVKDASEDSISKAATKEVALRLEPEMDYEIAIKLLSTPDDKTVPSLKCELVKDDKFKEVACSTDPEQKHRFSLDNTVYGNRAIAVSVSPDGKYLLTRYWDNHSLKRSRTYCELTELKTGKVLLTNLRDGMRWMPKSNKLYYTVVAPEGNDVITLDPVTLKEEVLLRGIPEQGFSWSPNEDFLIYYPCLLYTSDAADDR
;
A
#
# COMPACT_ATOMS: atom_id res chain seq x y z
N MET A 1 28.84 -21.42 68.45
CA MET A 1 29.23 -20.58 67.26
C MET A 1 28.50 -21.10 66.06
N ASP A 2 27.68 -20.26 65.56
CA ASP A 2 26.52 -20.58 64.72
C ASP A 2 26.83 -21.03 63.30
N LYS A 3 26.38 -22.24 62.98
CA LYS A 3 26.33 -22.81 61.67
C LYS A 3 25.21 -22.16 60.77
N LYS A 4 24.64 -21.04 61.19
CA LYS A 4 23.53 -20.37 60.51
C LYS A 4 23.93 -19.24 59.55
N LEU A 5 25.21 -18.95 59.36
CA LEU A 5 25.65 -17.79 58.54
C LEU A 5 26.27 -18.20 57.20
N LEU A 6 26.16 -19.45 56.78
CA LEU A 6 26.72 -19.88 55.49
C LEU A 6 25.67 -20.32 54.46
N MET A 7 24.42 -20.00 54.68
CA MET A 7 23.32 -20.40 53.76
C MET A 7 22.64 -19.23 53.10
N MET A 8 23.30 -18.07 53.02
CA MET A 8 22.70 -16.85 52.51
C MET A 8 23.52 -16.18 51.39
N ALA A 9 24.16 -16.96 50.56
CA ALA A 9 24.90 -16.39 49.44
C ALA A 9 24.95 -17.31 48.21
N LEU A 10 23.84 -17.91 47.83
CA LEU A 10 23.73 -18.51 46.50
C LEU A 10 22.33 -18.36 45.96
N LEU A 11 21.78 -17.16 45.97
CA LEU A 11 20.79 -16.74 45.01
C LEU A 11 21.55 -16.46 43.72
N ILE A 12 21.75 -17.54 42.98
CA ILE A 12 22.06 -17.44 41.54
C ILE A 12 20.85 -16.78 40.90
N THR A 13 20.91 -15.48 40.78
CA THR A 13 20.07 -14.76 39.81
C THR A 13 20.46 -15.28 38.45
N THR A 14 19.75 -16.30 37.99
CA THR A 14 19.62 -16.55 36.57
C THR A 14 18.98 -15.30 36.01
N GLY A 15 19.80 -14.33 35.68
CA GLY A 15 19.39 -13.18 34.90
C GLY A 15 18.89 -13.72 33.58
N LEU A 16 17.59 -13.94 33.51
CA LEU A 16 16.89 -14.00 32.22
C LEU A 16 17.34 -12.72 31.49
N ALA A 17 18.12 -12.89 30.43
CA ALA A 17 18.49 -11.81 29.55
C ALA A 17 17.19 -11.26 28.98
N THR A 18 16.58 -10.31 29.68
CA THR A 18 15.46 -9.53 29.17
C THR A 18 16.03 -8.66 28.08
N HIS A 19 15.92 -9.12 26.84
CA HIS A 19 16.16 -8.25 25.71
C HIS A 19 15.33 -6.99 25.93
N ALA A 20 15.93 -5.83 25.79
CA ALA A 20 15.22 -4.57 25.91
C ALA A 20 14.22 -4.49 24.74
N GLN A 21 12.98 -4.84 25.05
CA GLN A 21 11.86 -4.87 24.10
C GLN A 21 11.09 -3.57 24.25
N GLU A 22 11.05 -2.81 23.18
CA GLU A 22 10.38 -1.51 23.12
C GLU A 22 9.14 -1.63 22.24
N LYS A 23 7.96 -1.33 22.78
CA LYS A 23 6.70 -1.36 22.02
C LYS A 23 6.57 -0.11 21.19
N LEU A 24 6.19 -0.27 19.94
CA LEU A 24 5.75 0.85 19.13
C LEU A 24 4.31 1.17 19.52
N THR A 25 4.05 2.39 19.99
CA THR A 25 2.77 2.74 20.61
C THR A 25 1.97 3.78 19.86
N ARG A 26 2.56 4.49 18.90
CA ARG A 26 1.89 5.55 18.13
C ARG A 26 2.01 5.28 16.64
N TYR A 27 0.89 5.42 15.96
CA TYR A 27 0.78 5.19 14.53
C TYR A 27 -0.08 6.24 13.86
N GLN A 28 0.30 6.61 12.65
CA GLN A 28 -0.57 7.30 11.71
C GLN A 28 -1.30 6.24 10.88
N VAL A 29 -2.62 6.27 10.90
CA VAL A 29 -3.45 5.27 10.21
C VAL A 29 -4.30 5.98 9.16
N ARG A 30 -4.23 5.53 7.92
CA ARG A 30 -5.12 5.97 6.85
C ARG A 30 -6.50 5.33 7.06
N ASN A 31 -7.56 6.07 6.75
CA ASN A 31 -8.90 5.51 6.69
C ASN A 31 -8.91 4.24 5.82
N ALA A 32 -9.68 3.25 6.23
CA ALA A 32 -9.74 1.97 5.53
C ALA A 32 -10.05 2.15 4.04
N ILE A 33 -9.27 1.49 3.21
CA ILE A 33 -9.46 1.47 1.76
C ILE A 33 -10.21 0.19 1.41
N THR A 34 -11.32 0.33 0.69
CA THR A 34 -11.99 -0.85 0.12
C THR A 34 -11.16 -1.38 -1.05
N VAL A 35 -10.66 -2.60 -0.91
CA VAL A 35 -9.93 -3.29 -1.99
C VAL A 35 -10.86 -4.29 -2.63
N ARG A 36 -11.16 -4.05 -3.89
CA ARG A 36 -11.98 -4.97 -4.68
C ARG A 36 -11.09 -5.89 -5.49
N THR A 37 -11.60 -7.05 -5.79
CA THR A 37 -11.01 -7.91 -6.83
C THR A 37 -11.03 -7.13 -8.15
N PRO A 38 -10.01 -7.30 -9.01
CA PRO A 38 -10.00 -6.64 -10.32
C PRO A 38 -11.31 -6.88 -11.06
N ILE A 39 -11.93 -5.78 -11.50
CA ILE A 39 -13.31 -5.73 -11.99
C ILE A 39 -13.52 -6.56 -13.26
N MET A 40 -12.48 -6.81 -14.00
CA MET A 40 -12.53 -7.45 -15.31
C MET A 40 -12.98 -8.91 -15.31
N ASN A 41 -13.03 -9.59 -14.16
CA ASN A 41 -13.30 -11.02 -14.16
C ASN A 41 -13.88 -11.49 -12.83
N ASP A 42 -15.14 -11.47 -12.63
CA ASP A 42 -15.88 -12.18 -11.59
C ASP A 42 -15.03 -12.90 -10.50
N SER A 43 -14.06 -12.21 -9.93
CA SER A 43 -13.08 -12.74 -8.97
C SER A 43 -12.05 -13.74 -9.53
N ILE A 44 -11.90 -13.82 -10.85
CA ILE A 44 -10.99 -14.76 -11.51
C ILE A 44 -9.93 -13.99 -12.31
N ASN A 45 -8.65 -14.40 -12.23
CA ASN A 45 -7.58 -13.82 -13.03
C ASN A 45 -7.64 -14.32 -14.50
N PRO A 46 -6.87 -13.74 -15.44
CA PRO A 46 -6.85 -14.17 -16.84
C PRO A 46 -6.52 -15.66 -17.07
N LYS A 47 -5.97 -16.34 -16.07
CA LYS A 47 -5.69 -17.78 -16.09
C LYS A 47 -6.84 -18.64 -15.57
N GLY A 48 -7.98 -18.06 -15.19
CA GLY A 48 -9.10 -18.76 -14.62
C GLY A 48 -8.98 -19.08 -13.12
N GLU A 49 -7.98 -18.51 -12.43
CA GLU A 49 -7.77 -18.76 -11.00
C GLU A 49 -8.43 -17.65 -10.18
N LYS A 50 -8.98 -17.99 -9.02
CA LYS A 50 -9.53 -17.00 -8.08
C LYS A 50 -8.42 -16.09 -7.54
N HIS A 51 -8.71 -14.81 -7.41
CA HIS A 51 -7.79 -13.88 -6.75
C HIS A 51 -7.54 -14.29 -5.30
N THR A 52 -6.29 -14.45 -4.95
CA THR A 52 -5.90 -14.84 -3.60
C THR A 52 -5.89 -13.62 -2.67
N ALA A 53 -6.11 -13.83 -1.37
CA ALA A 53 -5.96 -12.77 -0.38
C ALA A 53 -4.55 -12.15 -0.38
N LYS A 54 -3.53 -12.92 -0.76
CA LYS A 54 -2.17 -12.40 -0.96
C LYS A 54 -2.11 -11.37 -2.10
N ALA A 55 -2.77 -11.63 -3.22
CA ALA A 55 -2.82 -10.67 -4.33
C ALA A 55 -3.56 -9.38 -3.92
N LEU A 56 -4.65 -9.49 -3.16
CA LEU A 56 -5.37 -8.34 -2.61
C LEU A 56 -4.50 -7.52 -1.63
N LEU A 57 -3.76 -8.20 -0.75
CA LEU A 57 -2.82 -7.55 0.18
C LEU A 57 -1.72 -6.81 -0.58
N GLN A 58 -1.19 -7.41 -1.64
CA GLN A 58 -0.13 -6.85 -2.46
C GLN A 58 -0.61 -5.80 -3.47
N THR A 59 -1.91 -5.48 -3.49
CA THR A 59 -2.43 -4.36 -4.28
C THR A 59 -1.58 -3.12 -4.02
N PRO A 60 -1.04 -2.49 -5.06
CA PRO A 60 -0.25 -1.29 -4.89
C PRO A 60 -1.06 -0.15 -4.28
N VAL A 61 -0.55 0.45 -3.24
CA VAL A 61 -1.15 1.59 -2.51
C VAL A 61 -0.09 2.64 -2.32
N VAL A 62 -0.49 3.90 -2.36
CA VAL A 62 0.39 5.01 -1.98
C VAL A 62 0.75 4.87 -0.51
N LEU A 63 2.03 4.68 -0.24
CA LEU A 63 2.54 4.57 1.13
C LEU A 63 2.73 5.95 1.79
N ASP A 64 2.80 7.03 1.01
CA ASP A 64 2.84 8.38 1.54
C ASP A 64 1.45 8.80 2.05
N LEU A 65 1.36 9.12 3.33
CA LEU A 65 0.12 9.54 3.99
C LEU A 65 0.00 11.06 4.16
N ALA A 66 0.94 11.84 3.67
CA ALA A 66 0.97 13.29 3.91
C ALA A 66 -0.31 14.01 3.45
N ASN A 67 -0.93 13.53 2.38
CA ASN A 67 -2.12 14.14 1.79
C ASN A 67 -3.37 13.25 1.89
N ALA A 68 -3.32 12.16 2.66
CA ALA A 68 -4.44 11.25 2.82
C ALA A 68 -5.19 11.54 4.14
N PRO A 69 -6.50 11.29 4.21
CA PRO A 69 -7.24 11.38 5.47
C PRO A 69 -6.70 10.31 6.43
N THR A 70 -6.00 10.76 7.45
CA THR A 70 -5.36 9.92 8.44
C THR A 70 -5.80 10.30 9.85
N GLN A 71 -5.69 9.35 10.75
CA GLN A 71 -5.89 9.57 12.18
C GLN A 71 -4.69 9.05 12.95
N MET A 72 -4.35 9.75 14.02
CA MET A 72 -3.37 9.26 14.98
C MET A 72 -4.02 8.23 15.88
N THR A 73 -3.41 7.06 15.96
CA THR A 73 -3.90 5.93 16.75
C THR A 73 -2.84 5.50 17.73
N ALA A 74 -3.22 5.40 19.00
CA ALA A 74 -2.35 4.87 20.05
C ALA A 74 -2.66 3.40 20.28
N ALA A 75 -1.62 2.62 20.55
CA ALA A 75 -1.75 1.26 21.03
C ALA A 75 -2.23 1.25 22.48
N ASP A 76 -2.87 0.17 22.89
CA ASP A 76 -3.23 -0.09 24.28
C ASP A 76 -1.99 -0.38 25.16
N THR A 77 -2.20 -0.67 26.44
CA THR A 77 -1.12 -0.99 27.40
C THR A 77 -0.35 -2.26 27.03
N ALA A 78 -0.96 -3.17 26.26
CA ALA A 78 -0.32 -4.36 25.73
C ALA A 78 0.50 -4.08 24.46
N GLY A 79 0.36 -2.89 23.88
CA GLY A 79 0.97 -2.49 22.60
C GLY A 79 0.15 -2.92 21.39
N LEU A 80 -1.15 -3.22 21.56
CA LEU A 80 -2.04 -3.68 20.52
C LEU A 80 -2.89 -2.53 19.98
N VAL A 81 -2.98 -2.44 18.66
CA VAL A 81 -3.94 -1.57 17.96
C VAL A 81 -4.98 -2.45 17.29
N THR A 82 -6.25 -2.10 17.43
CA THR A 82 -7.37 -2.83 16.81
C THR A 82 -8.04 -1.98 15.74
N PHE A 83 -8.57 -2.65 14.71
CA PHE A 83 -9.21 -2.03 13.56
C PHE A 83 -10.61 -2.61 13.36
N ALA A 84 -11.44 -1.91 12.61
CA ALA A 84 -12.75 -2.43 12.26
C ALA A 84 -12.63 -3.71 11.40
N LYS A 85 -13.46 -4.69 11.68
CA LYS A 85 -13.52 -5.92 10.89
C LYS A 85 -14.24 -5.66 9.56
N ALA A 86 -13.79 -6.31 8.50
CA ALA A 86 -14.48 -6.34 7.23
C ALA A 86 -15.83 -7.07 7.37
N ASP A 87 -16.89 -6.49 6.80
CA ASP A 87 -18.25 -7.10 6.78
C ASP A 87 -18.55 -7.65 5.38
N LYS A 88 -18.61 -6.78 4.38
CA LYS A 88 -18.96 -7.15 2.99
C LYS A 88 -17.79 -7.00 2.03
N ASP A 89 -16.99 -5.99 2.22
CA ASP A 89 -15.87 -5.65 1.37
C ASP A 89 -14.54 -5.92 2.08
N ASN A 90 -13.49 -6.22 1.31
CA ASN A 90 -12.14 -6.30 1.88
C ASN A 90 -11.67 -4.91 2.30
N LEU A 91 -11.16 -4.79 3.50
CA LEU A 91 -10.65 -3.54 4.05
C LEU A 91 -9.13 -3.61 4.17
N LEU A 92 -8.45 -2.65 3.53
CA LEU A 92 -7.01 -2.47 3.63
C LEU A 92 -6.71 -1.25 4.48
N TYR A 93 -5.95 -1.45 5.55
CA TYR A 93 -5.42 -0.42 6.41
C TYR A 93 -3.97 -0.14 6.05
N LEU A 94 -3.61 1.11 5.97
CA LEU A 94 -2.23 1.55 5.85
C LEU A 94 -1.82 2.24 7.15
N ILE A 95 -0.83 1.67 7.81
CA ILE A 95 -0.38 2.04 9.14
C ILE A 95 1.06 2.44 9.04
N LYS A 96 1.40 3.64 9.53
CA LYS A 96 2.78 4.17 9.49
C LYS A 96 3.26 4.59 10.86
N THR A 97 4.52 4.42 11.07
CA THR A 97 5.29 5.06 12.14
C THR A 97 6.70 5.34 11.66
N GLN A 98 7.42 6.18 12.37
CA GLN A 98 8.83 6.43 12.10
C GLN A 98 9.67 5.89 13.24
N LEU A 99 10.83 5.36 12.86
CA LEU A 99 11.83 4.86 13.79
C LEU A 99 13.15 5.57 13.53
N ARG A 100 13.76 6.11 14.58
CA ARG A 100 15.07 6.75 14.55
C ARG A 100 15.90 6.25 15.70
N ALA A 101 17.15 5.88 15.45
CA ALA A 101 18.11 5.54 16.47
C ALA A 101 19.06 6.73 16.72
N GLU A 102 19.43 6.94 17.98
CA GLU A 102 20.38 7.98 18.37
C GLU A 102 21.82 7.63 17.96
N ARG A 103 22.14 6.35 17.96
CA ARG A 103 23.42 5.79 17.52
C ARG A 103 23.19 4.56 16.66
N PHE A 104 24.19 4.12 15.93
CA PHE A 104 24.15 2.86 15.21
C PHE A 104 23.65 1.73 16.11
N MET A 105 22.68 0.96 15.62
CA MET A 105 22.21 -0.22 16.32
C MET A 105 21.76 -1.33 15.37
N LYS A 106 21.76 -2.55 15.89
CA LYS A 106 21.14 -3.72 15.28
C LYS A 106 20.05 -4.26 16.20
N GLY A 107 19.05 -4.85 15.59
CA GLY A 107 17.94 -5.46 16.30
C GLY A 107 16.96 -6.10 15.34
N LYS A 108 15.76 -6.34 15.83
CA LYS A 108 14.68 -6.94 15.05
C LYS A 108 13.38 -6.18 15.28
N LEU A 109 12.62 -5.99 14.24
CA LEU A 109 11.22 -5.58 14.34
C LEU A 109 10.36 -6.83 14.37
N LYS A 110 9.59 -7.01 15.42
CA LYS A 110 8.60 -8.06 15.59
C LYS A 110 7.23 -7.51 15.23
N VAL A 111 6.53 -8.19 14.34
CA VAL A 111 5.17 -7.85 13.94
C VAL A 111 4.25 -9.03 14.22
N THR A 112 3.23 -8.78 15.04
CA THR A 112 2.22 -9.78 15.42
C THR A 112 0.85 -9.28 15.00
N SER A 113 0.13 -10.09 14.25
CA SER A 113 -1.25 -9.81 13.83
C SER A 113 -1.96 -11.11 13.49
N PRO A 114 -3.26 -11.28 13.84
CA PRO A 114 -4.04 -12.46 13.46
C PRO A 114 -4.49 -12.43 11.99
N VAL A 115 -4.41 -11.29 11.32
CA VAL A 115 -4.78 -11.13 9.92
C VAL A 115 -3.56 -10.96 9.01
N ARG A 116 -3.77 -10.85 7.73
CA ARG A 116 -2.73 -10.74 6.70
C ARG A 116 -2.11 -9.35 6.72
N TRP A 117 -0.79 -9.28 6.51
CA TRP A 117 -0.08 -8.01 6.47
C TRP A 117 1.18 -8.07 5.61
N GLU A 118 1.61 -6.90 5.15
CA GLU A 118 2.85 -6.67 4.43
C GLU A 118 3.59 -5.50 5.09
N LEU A 119 4.85 -5.72 5.44
CA LEU A 119 5.73 -4.74 6.08
C LEU A 119 6.65 -4.10 5.06
N PHE A 120 6.71 -2.79 5.09
CA PHE A 120 7.64 -1.98 4.33
C PHE A 120 8.56 -1.21 5.26
N ILE A 121 9.82 -1.09 4.87
CA ILE A 121 10.80 -0.22 5.52
C ILE A 121 11.37 0.67 4.43
N ASN A 122 11.21 1.99 4.59
CA ASN A 122 11.58 2.99 3.58
C ASN A 122 11.02 2.67 2.19
N GLY A 123 9.74 2.27 2.13
CA GLY A 123 9.04 1.94 0.90
C GLY A 123 9.38 0.57 0.30
N GLU A 124 10.36 -0.16 0.84
CA GLU A 124 10.73 -1.49 0.35
C GLU A 124 10.01 -2.60 1.13
N SER A 125 9.31 -3.50 0.43
CA SER A 125 8.65 -4.65 1.05
C SER A 125 9.69 -5.61 1.63
N LYS A 126 9.63 -5.82 2.95
CA LYS A 126 10.56 -6.67 3.69
C LYS A 126 9.97 -8.00 4.12
N MET A 127 8.67 -8.04 4.37
CA MET A 127 8.00 -9.25 4.87
C MET A 127 6.53 -9.25 4.50
N VAL A 128 6.03 -10.43 4.15
CA VAL A 128 4.60 -10.68 3.89
C VAL A 128 4.12 -11.82 4.77
N LYS A 129 2.96 -11.64 5.39
CA LYS A 129 2.18 -12.69 6.03
C LYS A 129 0.85 -12.80 5.32
N ASP A 130 0.61 -13.90 4.61
CA ASP A 130 -0.53 -14.12 3.74
C ASP A 130 -1.63 -15.01 4.34
N ALA A 131 -1.41 -15.54 5.55
CA ALA A 131 -2.38 -16.32 6.29
C ALA A 131 -3.07 -15.49 7.38
N SER A 132 -4.31 -15.83 7.71
CA SER A 132 -5.03 -15.35 8.88
C SER A 132 -5.26 -16.48 9.88
N GLU A 133 -5.28 -16.14 11.17
CA GLU A 133 -5.54 -17.05 12.27
C GLU A 133 -6.92 -16.82 12.89
N ASP A 134 -7.44 -17.85 13.54
CA ASP A 134 -8.79 -17.84 14.12
C ASP A 134 -8.91 -17.03 15.43
N SER A 135 -7.80 -16.64 16.04
CA SER A 135 -7.79 -15.88 17.30
C SER A 135 -6.51 -15.06 17.46
N ILE A 136 -6.58 -13.99 18.25
CA ILE A 136 -5.43 -13.14 18.60
C ILE A 136 -4.36 -13.94 19.36
N SER A 137 -4.77 -14.89 20.20
CA SER A 137 -3.85 -15.74 20.96
C SER A 137 -3.02 -16.69 20.08
N LYS A 138 -3.50 -16.98 18.87
CA LYS A 138 -2.80 -17.79 17.87
C LYS A 138 -2.06 -16.94 16.82
N ALA A 139 -2.09 -15.61 16.97
CA ALA A 139 -1.46 -14.70 16.02
C ALA A 139 0.03 -14.99 15.90
N ALA A 140 0.46 -15.27 14.67
CA ALA A 140 1.86 -15.52 14.37
C ALA A 140 2.67 -14.21 14.46
N THR A 141 3.81 -14.29 15.15
CA THR A 141 4.82 -13.24 15.19
C THR A 141 5.88 -13.51 14.14
N LYS A 142 6.14 -12.52 13.30
CA LYS A 142 7.26 -12.57 12.35
C LYS A 142 8.29 -11.50 12.69
N GLU A 143 9.56 -11.78 12.42
CA GLU A 143 10.69 -10.92 12.76
C GLU A 143 11.43 -10.49 11.50
N VAL A 144 11.78 -9.21 11.42
CA VAL A 144 12.62 -8.64 10.37
C VAL A 144 13.85 -8.02 11.02
N ALA A 145 15.04 -8.41 10.55
CA ALA A 145 16.28 -7.82 11.00
C ALA A 145 16.35 -6.32 10.64
N LEU A 146 16.76 -5.51 11.59
CA LEU A 146 16.97 -4.08 11.44
C LEU A 146 18.44 -3.73 11.63
N ARG A 147 18.88 -2.80 10.80
CA ARG A 147 20.14 -2.09 10.96
C ARG A 147 19.82 -0.61 10.85
N LEU A 148 20.00 0.11 11.93
CA LEU A 148 19.65 1.53 12.01
C LEU A 148 20.92 2.36 12.13
N GLU A 149 21.05 3.31 11.22
CA GLU A 149 22.12 4.32 11.22
C GLU A 149 21.62 5.59 11.93
N PRO A 150 22.48 6.31 12.65
CA PRO A 150 22.05 7.42 13.52
C PRO A 150 21.49 8.64 12.78
N GLU A 151 21.86 8.82 11.52
CA GLU A 151 21.46 9.99 10.74
C GLU A 151 20.26 9.72 9.81
N MET A 152 19.75 8.51 9.82
CA MET A 152 18.66 8.10 8.95
C MET A 152 17.34 7.97 9.69
N ASP A 153 16.27 8.36 9.02
CA ASP A 153 14.91 8.10 9.43
C ASP A 153 14.41 6.84 8.73
N TYR A 154 13.83 5.93 9.50
CA TYR A 154 13.27 4.70 8.96
C TYR A 154 11.75 4.77 9.02
N GLU A 155 11.14 4.88 7.86
CA GLU A 155 9.70 4.79 7.73
C GLU A 155 9.28 3.33 7.80
N ILE A 156 8.47 3.00 8.79
CA ILE A 156 7.84 1.69 8.93
C ILE A 156 6.40 1.82 8.46
N ALA A 157 6.07 1.18 7.36
CA ALA A 157 4.71 1.14 6.85
C ALA A 157 4.19 -0.29 6.81
N ILE A 158 2.95 -0.51 7.24
CA ILE A 158 2.32 -1.82 7.27
C ILE A 158 0.98 -1.73 6.57
N LYS A 159 0.80 -2.55 5.56
CA LYS A 159 -0.52 -2.86 5.01
C LYS A 159 -1.12 -4.00 5.82
N LEU A 160 -2.35 -3.83 6.26
CA LEU A 160 -3.09 -4.85 6.99
C LEU A 160 -4.40 -5.10 6.28
N LEU A 161 -4.64 -6.33 5.84
CA LEU A 161 -5.83 -6.72 5.09
C LEU A 161 -6.78 -7.51 5.99
N SER A 162 -8.00 -7.00 6.11
CA SER A 162 -9.14 -7.71 6.67
C SER A 162 -10.10 -8.12 5.56
N THR A 163 -10.52 -9.37 5.57
CA THR A 163 -11.51 -9.91 4.65
C THR A 163 -12.78 -10.31 5.41
N PRO A 164 -13.96 -10.38 4.77
CA PRO A 164 -15.19 -10.82 5.42
C PRO A 164 -15.08 -12.21 6.06
N ASP A 165 -14.24 -13.08 5.47
CA ASP A 165 -14.02 -14.45 5.94
C ASP A 165 -13.15 -14.56 7.20
N ASP A 166 -12.48 -13.46 7.60
CA ASP A 166 -11.63 -13.48 8.80
C ASP A 166 -12.51 -13.65 10.04
N LYS A 167 -12.13 -14.57 10.92
CA LYS A 167 -12.89 -14.86 12.15
C LYS A 167 -12.57 -13.87 13.28
N THR A 168 -11.40 -13.26 13.24
CA THR A 168 -10.89 -12.38 14.29
C THR A 168 -11.00 -10.90 13.92
N VAL A 169 -10.99 -10.05 14.94
CA VAL A 169 -10.86 -8.61 14.80
C VAL A 169 -9.43 -8.29 14.35
N PRO A 170 -9.24 -7.52 13.27
CA PRO A 170 -7.92 -7.11 12.83
C PRO A 170 -7.20 -6.33 13.92
N SER A 171 -5.99 -6.75 14.23
CA SER A 171 -5.16 -6.09 15.22
C SER A 171 -3.69 -6.19 14.86
N LEU A 172 -2.90 -5.26 15.38
CA LEU A 172 -1.47 -5.15 15.11
C LEU A 172 -0.71 -4.84 16.37
N LYS A 173 0.40 -5.55 16.58
CA LYS A 173 1.39 -5.26 17.60
C LYS A 173 2.77 -5.23 16.97
N CYS A 174 3.51 -4.15 17.20
CA CYS A 174 4.89 -4.03 16.74
C CYS A 174 5.82 -3.80 17.93
N GLU A 175 6.96 -4.49 17.93
CA GLU A 175 7.94 -4.42 18.99
C GLU A 175 9.36 -4.38 18.41
N LEU A 176 10.14 -3.44 18.88
CA LEU A 176 11.56 -3.34 18.56
C LEU A 176 12.34 -4.14 19.61
N VAL A 177 13.06 -5.14 19.18
CA VAL A 177 13.97 -5.92 20.03
C VAL A 177 15.39 -5.57 19.66
N LYS A 178 16.10 -4.91 20.55
CA LYS A 178 17.50 -4.51 20.36
C LYS A 178 18.42 -5.70 20.66
N ASP A 179 19.47 -5.85 19.86
CA ASP A 179 20.51 -6.82 20.19
C ASP A 179 21.21 -6.41 21.49
N ASP A 180 21.76 -7.37 22.22
CA ASP A 180 22.33 -7.17 23.56
C ASP A 180 23.36 -6.04 23.65
N LYS A 181 24.15 -5.88 22.59
CA LYS A 181 25.19 -4.83 22.51
C LYS A 181 24.61 -3.42 22.36
N PHE A 182 23.34 -3.30 22.03
CA PHE A 182 22.69 -2.03 21.70
C PHE A 182 21.49 -1.70 22.62
N LYS A 183 21.34 -2.39 23.75
CA LYS A 183 20.23 -2.18 24.69
C LYS A 183 20.09 -0.72 25.16
N GLU A 184 21.24 -0.08 25.37
CA GLU A 184 21.31 1.30 25.86
C GLU A 184 21.10 2.38 24.76
N VAL A 185 20.96 1.97 23.51
CA VAL A 185 20.75 2.94 22.43
C VAL A 185 19.30 3.43 22.46
N ALA A 186 19.13 4.73 22.66
CA ALA A 186 17.80 5.33 22.60
C ALA A 186 17.25 5.33 21.18
N CYS A 187 15.97 4.99 21.07
CA CYS A 187 15.21 5.06 19.82
C CYS A 187 13.97 5.93 20.03
N SER A 188 13.61 6.69 19.03
CA SER A 188 12.32 7.39 18.98
C SER A 188 11.40 6.74 17.97
N THR A 189 10.13 6.57 18.37
CA THR A 189 9.08 5.97 17.53
C THR A 189 7.90 6.93 17.50
N ASP A 190 7.98 7.96 16.65
CA ASP A 190 6.92 8.95 16.54
C ASP A 190 6.54 9.18 15.06
N PRO A 191 5.31 8.88 14.65
CA PRO A 191 4.86 9.11 13.28
C PRO A 191 4.79 10.59 12.89
N GLU A 192 4.73 11.51 13.86
CA GLU A 192 4.74 12.97 13.61
C GLU A 192 6.15 13.56 13.60
N GLN A 193 7.18 12.74 13.81
CA GLN A 193 8.54 13.18 13.77
C GLN A 193 8.88 13.77 12.40
N LYS A 194 9.38 15.00 12.37
CA LYS A 194 9.80 15.64 11.12
C LYS A 194 10.92 14.84 10.48
N HIS A 195 10.71 14.48 9.22
CA HIS A 195 11.72 13.80 8.42
C HIS A 195 12.95 14.72 8.25
N ARG A 196 14.12 14.13 8.36
CA ARG A 196 15.33 14.78 7.88
C ARG A 196 15.32 14.71 6.36
N PHE A 197 15.50 15.84 5.71
CA PHE A 197 15.60 15.88 4.26
C PHE A 197 16.94 15.25 3.84
N SER A 198 16.88 14.22 3.02
CA SER A 198 18.04 13.54 2.44
C SER A 198 18.03 13.64 0.93
N LEU A 199 19.16 13.34 0.31
CA LEU A 199 19.24 13.27 -1.15
C LEU A 199 18.27 12.26 -1.74
N ASP A 200 18.04 11.16 -1.05
CA ASP A 200 17.07 10.13 -1.45
C ASP A 200 15.65 10.66 -1.56
N ASN A 201 15.27 11.64 -0.73
CA ASN A 201 13.96 12.28 -0.80
C ASN A 201 13.73 13.07 -2.10
N THR A 202 14.80 13.45 -2.79
CA THR A 202 14.70 14.12 -4.10
C THR A 202 14.51 13.16 -5.25
N VAL A 203 14.93 11.91 -5.10
CA VAL A 203 14.94 10.89 -6.16
C VAL A 203 13.85 9.88 -5.99
N TYR A 204 13.65 9.41 -4.75
CA TYR A 204 12.71 8.34 -4.45
C TYR A 204 11.42 8.86 -3.82
N GLY A 205 10.40 8.04 -3.87
CA GLY A 205 9.10 8.28 -3.27
C GLY A 205 7.97 8.27 -4.28
N ASN A 206 6.80 8.52 -3.77
CA ASN A 206 5.57 8.56 -4.53
C ASN A 206 5.16 10.01 -4.77
N ARG A 207 4.93 10.37 -6.02
CA ARG A 207 4.62 11.73 -6.43
C ARG A 207 3.36 11.78 -7.25
N ALA A 208 2.44 12.67 -6.90
CA ALA A 208 1.35 13.02 -7.78
C ALA A 208 1.93 13.82 -8.96
N ILE A 209 1.77 13.29 -10.17
CA ILE A 209 2.31 13.90 -11.40
C ILE A 209 1.23 14.54 -12.25
N ALA A 210 -0.02 14.15 -12.06
CA ALA A 210 -1.16 14.78 -12.69
C ALA A 210 -2.41 14.58 -11.84
N VAL A 211 -3.31 15.53 -11.93
CA VAL A 211 -4.64 15.47 -11.32
C VAL A 211 -5.67 15.92 -12.35
N SER A 212 -6.83 15.30 -12.33
CA SER A 212 -7.97 15.73 -13.14
C SER A 212 -9.27 15.49 -12.39
N VAL A 213 -10.20 16.42 -12.53
CA VAL A 213 -11.51 16.36 -11.87
C VAL A 213 -12.54 15.90 -12.88
N SER A 214 -13.53 15.12 -12.40
CA SER A 214 -14.67 14.73 -13.23
C SER A 214 -15.44 15.97 -13.72
N PRO A 215 -16.12 15.91 -14.87
CA PRO A 215 -16.91 17.04 -15.39
C PRO A 215 -17.92 17.62 -14.40
N ASP A 216 -18.50 16.79 -13.52
CA ASP A 216 -19.45 17.22 -12.48
C ASP A 216 -18.78 17.70 -11.17
N GLY A 217 -17.46 17.68 -11.08
CA GLY A 217 -16.70 18.14 -9.92
C GLY A 217 -16.75 17.24 -8.70
N LYS A 218 -17.25 15.99 -8.80
CA LYS A 218 -17.41 15.12 -7.63
C LYS A 218 -16.24 14.19 -7.37
N TYR A 219 -15.48 13.85 -8.40
CA TYR A 219 -14.41 12.87 -8.32
C TYR A 219 -13.09 13.45 -8.79
N LEU A 220 -12.01 13.02 -8.14
CA LEU A 220 -10.63 13.35 -8.48
C LEU A 220 -9.93 12.09 -8.98
N LEU A 221 -9.34 12.15 -10.16
CA LEU A 221 -8.39 11.16 -10.63
C LEU A 221 -6.99 11.72 -10.43
N THR A 222 -6.20 11.07 -9.61
CA THR A 222 -4.80 11.40 -9.36
C THR A 222 -3.90 10.37 -10.01
N ARG A 223 -2.97 10.83 -10.84
CA ARG A 223 -1.92 9.99 -11.41
C ARG A 223 -0.67 10.11 -10.57
N TYR A 224 -0.13 8.97 -10.16
CA TYR A 224 1.08 8.89 -9.37
C TYR A 224 2.23 8.29 -10.14
N TRP A 225 3.42 8.81 -9.89
CA TRP A 225 4.68 8.16 -10.20
C TRP A 225 5.30 7.66 -8.90
N ASP A 226 5.48 6.36 -8.83
CA ASP A 226 5.98 5.64 -7.67
C ASP A 226 7.39 5.13 -7.98
N ASN A 227 8.38 5.79 -7.39
CA ASN A 227 9.80 5.50 -7.60
C ASN A 227 10.43 5.07 -6.29
N HIS A 228 10.53 3.77 -6.05
CA HIS A 228 11.13 3.23 -4.83
C HIS A 228 12.60 2.87 -4.98
N SER A 229 13.09 2.69 -6.19
CA SER A 229 14.49 2.39 -6.46
C SER A 229 14.81 2.62 -7.93
N LEU A 230 16.09 2.67 -8.29
CA LEU A 230 16.56 2.75 -9.68
C LEU A 230 16.00 1.63 -10.59
N LYS A 231 15.48 0.55 -10.02
CA LYS A 231 14.97 -0.61 -10.75
C LYS A 231 13.45 -0.74 -10.75
N ARG A 232 12.75 0.06 -9.96
CA ARG A 232 11.29 -0.05 -9.77
C ARG A 232 10.65 1.33 -9.77
N SER A 233 10.25 1.76 -10.94
CA SER A 233 9.31 2.87 -11.07
C SER A 233 8.06 2.40 -11.80
N ARG A 234 6.92 2.96 -11.43
CA ARG A 234 5.65 2.70 -12.10
C ARG A 234 4.77 3.92 -12.00
N THR A 235 3.82 3.99 -12.92
CA THR A 235 2.73 4.96 -12.86
C THR A 235 1.41 4.24 -12.64
N TYR A 236 0.52 4.85 -11.89
CA TYR A 236 -0.82 4.35 -11.64
C TYR A 236 -1.77 5.51 -11.30
N CYS A 237 -3.06 5.25 -11.36
CA CYS A 237 -4.07 6.22 -11.00
C CYS A 237 -4.86 5.80 -9.75
N GLU A 238 -5.39 6.80 -9.06
CA GLU A 238 -6.26 6.64 -7.90
C GLU A 238 -7.51 7.50 -8.09
N LEU A 239 -8.69 6.93 -7.85
CA LEU A 239 -9.96 7.62 -7.90
C LEU A 239 -10.43 7.95 -6.49
N THR A 240 -10.67 9.23 -6.23
CA THR A 240 -11.11 9.73 -4.93
C THR A 240 -12.42 10.50 -5.06
N GLU A 241 -13.36 10.29 -4.15
CA GLU A 241 -14.55 11.13 -4.01
C GLU A 241 -14.19 12.42 -3.29
N LEU A 242 -14.37 13.57 -3.94
CA LEU A 242 -13.93 14.88 -3.40
C LEU A 242 -14.67 15.28 -2.13
N LYS A 243 -15.98 14.99 -2.03
CA LYS A 243 -16.80 15.39 -0.88
C LYS A 243 -16.35 14.73 0.43
N THR A 244 -15.98 13.46 0.37
CA THR A 244 -15.62 12.65 1.56
C THR A 244 -14.12 12.45 1.71
N GLY A 245 -13.34 12.74 0.68
CA GLY A 245 -11.93 12.37 0.61
C GLY A 245 -11.69 10.86 0.54
N LYS A 246 -12.75 10.07 0.33
CA LYS A 246 -12.66 8.62 0.28
C LYS A 246 -12.03 8.17 -1.04
N VAL A 247 -10.98 7.37 -0.95
CA VAL A 247 -10.44 6.65 -2.10
C VAL A 247 -11.40 5.53 -2.47
N LEU A 248 -11.94 5.60 -3.68
CA LEU A 248 -12.87 4.60 -4.21
C LEU A 248 -12.11 3.44 -4.85
N LEU A 249 -11.11 3.77 -5.67
CA LEU A 249 -10.28 2.78 -6.35
C LEU A 249 -8.83 3.25 -6.34
N THR A 250 -7.91 2.32 -6.15
CA THR A 250 -6.46 2.54 -6.25
C THR A 250 -5.85 1.57 -7.25
N ASN A 251 -4.61 1.86 -7.67
CA ASN A 251 -3.88 1.06 -8.65
C ASN A 251 -4.62 0.91 -9.99
N LEU A 252 -5.39 1.91 -10.33
CA LEU A 252 -5.96 1.99 -11.66
C LEU A 252 -4.85 2.13 -12.71
N ARG A 253 -5.17 1.67 -13.91
CA ARG A 253 -4.25 1.70 -15.04
C ARG A 253 -3.75 3.12 -15.32
N ASP A 254 -2.49 3.25 -15.70
CA ASP A 254 -1.96 4.50 -16.21
C ASP A 254 -2.67 4.87 -17.53
N GLY A 255 -2.81 6.17 -17.78
CA GLY A 255 -3.46 6.68 -18.99
C GLY A 255 -4.97 6.78 -18.93
N MET A 256 -5.63 6.51 -17.80
CA MET A 256 -7.05 6.79 -17.64
C MET A 256 -7.36 8.27 -17.75
N ARG A 257 -8.48 8.59 -18.39
CA ARG A 257 -8.95 9.96 -18.64
C ARG A 257 -10.44 10.05 -18.40
N TRP A 258 -10.93 11.25 -18.09
CA TRP A 258 -12.36 11.54 -18.04
C TRP A 258 -12.95 11.63 -19.44
N MET A 259 -14.14 11.07 -19.59
CA MET A 259 -15.02 11.39 -20.72
C MET A 259 -15.41 12.86 -20.62
N PRO A 260 -15.61 13.56 -21.73
CA PRO A 260 -15.88 15.01 -21.72
C PRO A 260 -17.15 15.44 -20.97
N LYS A 261 -18.17 14.58 -20.88
CA LYS A 261 -19.49 14.92 -20.34
C LYS A 261 -20.06 13.92 -19.35
N SER A 262 -19.92 12.63 -19.60
CA SER A 262 -20.64 11.56 -18.89
C SER A 262 -20.11 11.23 -17.50
N ASN A 263 -19.08 11.90 -17.02
CA ASN A 263 -18.41 11.62 -15.74
C ASN A 263 -17.84 10.19 -15.61
N LYS A 264 -17.72 9.48 -16.72
CA LYS A 264 -17.05 8.18 -16.75
C LYS A 264 -15.56 8.36 -17.02
N LEU A 265 -14.76 7.46 -16.49
CA LEU A 265 -13.35 7.31 -16.88
C LEU A 265 -13.28 6.40 -18.10
N TYR A 266 -12.27 6.60 -18.94
CA TYR A 266 -11.97 5.67 -20.03
C TYR A 266 -10.48 5.39 -20.15
N TYR A 267 -10.15 4.27 -20.72
CA TYR A 267 -8.80 3.84 -21.06
C TYR A 267 -8.83 2.86 -22.22
N THR A 268 -7.66 2.61 -22.81
CA THR A 268 -7.53 1.67 -23.93
C THR A 268 -6.80 0.40 -23.53
N VAL A 269 -7.19 -0.70 -24.13
CA VAL A 269 -6.54 -2.01 -23.99
C VAL A 269 -6.21 -2.53 -25.37
N VAL A 270 -4.97 -2.96 -25.56
CA VAL A 270 -4.54 -3.59 -26.82
C VAL A 270 -5.28 -4.92 -26.99
N ALA A 271 -5.95 -5.09 -28.10
CA ALA A 271 -6.63 -6.30 -28.52
C ALA A 271 -6.11 -6.75 -29.89
N PRO A 272 -6.36 -8.01 -30.32
CA PRO A 272 -5.86 -8.51 -31.60
C PRO A 272 -6.26 -7.70 -32.84
N GLU A 273 -7.43 -7.04 -32.79
CA GLU A 273 -7.99 -6.28 -33.92
C GLU A 273 -7.80 -4.75 -33.76
N GLY A 274 -6.97 -4.31 -32.81
CA GLY A 274 -6.76 -2.90 -32.49
C GLY A 274 -6.89 -2.63 -31.01
N ASN A 275 -7.24 -1.39 -30.61
CA ASN A 275 -7.46 -1.05 -29.22
C ASN A 275 -8.94 -1.10 -28.85
N ASP A 276 -9.28 -1.74 -27.77
CA ASP A 276 -10.60 -1.62 -27.17
C ASP A 276 -10.63 -0.42 -26.22
N VAL A 277 -11.71 0.36 -26.27
CA VAL A 277 -11.97 1.45 -25.32
C VAL A 277 -12.90 0.93 -24.23
N ILE A 278 -12.42 1.02 -23.01
CA ILE A 278 -13.15 0.59 -21.82
C ILE A 278 -13.51 1.82 -21.02
N THR A 279 -14.72 1.86 -20.51
CA THR A 279 -15.20 2.91 -19.60
C THR A 279 -15.38 2.33 -18.19
N LEU A 280 -15.10 3.16 -17.19
CA LEU A 280 -15.33 2.89 -15.78
C LEU A 280 -16.28 3.95 -15.22
N ASP A 281 -17.40 3.51 -14.68
CA ASP A 281 -18.36 4.37 -13.98
C ASP A 281 -17.92 4.57 -12.52
N PRO A 282 -17.63 5.79 -12.06
CA PRO A 282 -17.18 6.05 -10.71
C PRO A 282 -18.24 5.83 -9.63
N VAL A 283 -19.52 5.78 -9.99
CA VAL A 283 -20.63 5.54 -9.06
C VAL A 283 -20.81 4.04 -8.81
N THR A 284 -20.92 3.26 -9.88
CA THR A 284 -21.15 1.82 -9.79
C THR A 284 -19.86 1.03 -9.68
N LEU A 285 -18.73 1.65 -10.01
CA LEU A 285 -17.40 1.05 -10.10
C LEU A 285 -17.34 -0.13 -11.08
N LYS A 286 -18.21 -0.11 -12.08
CA LYS A 286 -18.26 -1.12 -13.15
C LYS A 286 -17.56 -0.65 -14.40
N GLU A 287 -16.93 -1.59 -15.07
CA GLU A 287 -16.33 -1.39 -16.38
C GLU A 287 -17.19 -1.97 -17.48
N GLU A 288 -17.17 -1.28 -18.61
CA GLU A 288 -17.88 -1.71 -19.82
C GLU A 288 -17.00 -1.44 -21.03
N VAL A 289 -17.01 -2.36 -21.99
CA VAL A 289 -16.38 -2.14 -23.29
C VAL A 289 -17.27 -1.22 -24.11
N LEU A 290 -16.78 -0.01 -24.38
CA LEU A 290 -17.53 0.98 -25.15
C LEU A 290 -17.32 0.79 -26.65
N LEU A 291 -16.08 0.57 -27.08
CA LEU A 291 -15.71 0.39 -28.50
C LEU A 291 -14.63 -0.67 -28.63
N ARG A 292 -14.61 -1.37 -29.76
CA ARG A 292 -13.63 -2.39 -30.08
C ARG A 292 -12.86 -2.05 -31.35
N GLY A 293 -11.62 -2.49 -31.40
CA GLY A 293 -10.82 -2.47 -32.63
C GLY A 293 -10.47 -1.08 -33.16
N ILE A 294 -10.29 -0.08 -32.28
CA ILE A 294 -9.88 1.26 -32.71
C ILE A 294 -8.40 1.23 -33.07
N PRO A 295 -7.99 1.93 -34.16
CA PRO A 295 -6.58 2.02 -34.54
C PRO A 295 -5.69 2.59 -33.45
N GLU A 296 -4.44 2.12 -33.40
CA GLU A 296 -3.49 2.43 -32.31
C GLU A 296 -3.10 3.91 -32.18
N GLN A 297 -3.30 4.73 -33.18
CA GLN A 297 -2.77 6.10 -33.26
C GLN A 297 -3.50 7.14 -32.39
N GLY A 298 -4.38 6.69 -31.53
CA GLY A 298 -5.12 7.55 -30.62
C GLY A 298 -6.39 8.12 -31.27
N PHE A 299 -7.18 8.72 -30.40
CA PHE A 299 -8.49 9.29 -30.78
C PHE A 299 -8.83 10.48 -29.89
N SER A 300 -9.81 11.26 -30.31
CA SER A 300 -10.38 12.36 -29.55
C SER A 300 -11.90 12.26 -29.53
N TRP A 301 -12.48 12.55 -28.37
CA TRP A 301 -13.93 12.66 -28.21
C TRP A 301 -14.42 14.03 -28.62
N SER A 302 -15.60 14.09 -29.24
CA SER A 302 -16.34 15.36 -29.34
C SER A 302 -16.76 15.81 -27.91
N PRO A 303 -16.93 17.12 -27.67
CA PRO A 303 -17.34 17.62 -26.35
C PRO A 303 -18.65 17.04 -25.83
N ASN A 304 -19.56 16.66 -26.71
CA ASN A 304 -20.86 16.07 -26.39
C ASN A 304 -20.84 14.53 -26.33
N GLU A 305 -19.69 13.90 -26.68
CA GLU A 305 -19.51 12.43 -26.73
C GLU A 305 -20.28 11.75 -27.88
N ASP A 306 -20.84 12.53 -28.83
CA ASP A 306 -21.59 11.99 -29.96
C ASP A 306 -20.67 11.38 -31.01
N PHE A 307 -19.41 11.83 -31.08
CA PHE A 307 -18.43 11.42 -32.09
C PHE A 307 -17.08 11.12 -31.48
N LEU A 308 -16.41 10.15 -32.07
CA LEU A 308 -15.02 9.83 -31.83
C LEU A 308 -14.26 10.04 -33.15
N ILE A 309 -13.21 10.84 -33.10
CA ILE A 309 -12.33 11.11 -34.21
C ILE A 309 -11.02 10.37 -33.99
N TYR A 310 -10.63 9.55 -34.95
CA TYR A 310 -9.34 8.87 -34.96
C TYR A 310 -8.69 8.99 -36.35
N TYR A 311 -7.36 8.87 -36.35
CA TYR A 311 -6.60 8.89 -37.58
C TYR A 311 -6.17 7.45 -37.91
N PRO A 312 -6.71 6.86 -39.02
CA PRO A 312 -6.21 5.57 -39.47
C PRO A 312 -4.75 5.74 -39.95
N CYS A 313 -3.88 4.85 -39.58
CA CYS A 313 -2.56 4.78 -40.19
C CYS A 313 -2.72 4.32 -41.63
N LEU A 314 -2.62 5.25 -42.56
CA LEU A 314 -2.41 4.88 -43.96
C LEU A 314 -0.96 4.32 -44.01
N LEU A 315 -0.81 3.01 -43.94
CA LEU A 315 0.38 2.36 -44.45
C LEU A 315 0.46 2.70 -45.93
N TYR A 316 1.27 3.69 -46.24
CA TYR A 316 1.77 3.82 -47.60
C TYR A 316 2.69 2.62 -47.85
N THR A 317 2.12 1.52 -48.29
CA THR A 317 2.92 0.54 -49.02
C THR A 317 3.44 1.27 -50.23
N SER A 318 4.75 1.46 -50.27
CA SER A 318 5.45 2.02 -51.44
C SER A 318 5.44 1.00 -52.57
N ASP A 319 4.29 0.75 -53.16
CA ASP A 319 4.16 -0.01 -54.41
C ASP A 319 4.27 0.90 -55.67
N ALA A 320 4.88 2.08 -55.49
CA ALA A 320 5.12 2.99 -56.61
C ALA A 320 6.52 2.86 -57.22
N ALA A 321 7.20 1.71 -57.04
CA ALA A 321 8.56 1.52 -57.53
C ALA A 321 8.72 0.42 -58.61
N ASP A 322 7.65 -0.14 -59.15
CA ASP A 322 7.74 -1.23 -60.16
C ASP A 322 6.97 -0.96 -61.48
N ASP A 323 6.91 0.31 -61.92
CA ASP A 323 6.56 0.64 -63.28
C ASP A 323 7.72 1.38 -63.95
N ARG A 324 8.77 0.58 -64.36
CA ARG A 324 9.70 0.94 -65.41
C ARG A 324 10.08 -0.30 -66.23
#